data_e2086312654904cceb93726683a747e1
#
_entry.id   e2086312654904cceb93726683a747e1
#
_cell.length_a   1.000
_cell.length_b   1.000
_cell.length_c   1.000
_cell.angle_alpha   90.00
_cell.angle_beta   90.00
_cell.angle_gamma   90.00
#
_symmetry.space_group_name_H-M   'P 1'
#
loop_
_entity.id
_entity.type
_entity.pdbx_description
1 polymer ?
#
loop_
_entity_poly.entity_id
_entity_poly.type
_entity_poly.pdbx_seq_one_letter_code
_entity_poly.pdbx_strand_id
1 'polypeptide(L)'
;MAWVKPFKGLRPPKDLVERVECRPYDVLSSEEARIEAGDNEMSLYHVIRPEIDFPEGTDEYASCVYEKGAENFAKFQRNGWLVEDAKPMYYIYAQTMNGRTQHGIVLGASVKDYMDGI
;
A
#
# COMPACT_ATOMS: atom_id res chain seq x y z
N MET A 1 -26.50 9.94 -7.38
CA MET A 1 -25.42 9.55 -8.31
C MET A 1 -24.07 9.79 -7.64
N ALA A 2 -23.21 8.80 -7.66
CA ALA A 2 -21.87 8.93 -7.05
C ALA A 2 -20.92 9.66 -8.02
N TRP A 3 -20.16 10.61 -7.50
CA TRP A 3 -19.09 11.25 -8.25
C TRP A 3 -17.83 10.41 -8.13
N VAL A 4 -17.23 10.09 -9.26
CA VAL A 4 -15.95 9.36 -9.32
C VAL A 4 -14.95 10.21 -10.10
N LYS A 5 -13.66 10.04 -9.75
CA LYS A 5 -12.59 10.76 -10.43
C LYS A 5 -11.32 9.93 -10.51
N PRO A 6 -10.49 10.19 -11.52
CA PRO A 6 -9.16 9.60 -11.56
C PRO A 6 -8.25 10.25 -10.51
N PHE A 7 -7.13 9.60 -10.21
CA PHE A 7 -6.13 10.14 -9.30
C PHE A 7 -4.73 9.74 -9.74
N LYS A 8 -3.73 10.40 -9.19
CA LYS A 8 -2.33 10.07 -9.45
C LYS A 8 -1.88 9.04 -8.44
N GLY A 9 -1.75 7.78 -8.85
CA GLY A 9 -1.30 6.71 -7.98
C GLY A 9 0.21 6.70 -7.80
N LEU A 10 0.64 6.18 -6.67
CA LEU A 10 2.05 5.93 -6.41
C LEU A 10 2.31 4.45 -6.69
N ARG A 11 3.24 4.18 -7.59
CA ARG A 11 3.57 2.80 -8.00
C ARG A 11 5.08 2.60 -8.04
N PRO A 12 5.56 1.38 -7.73
CA PRO A 12 6.98 1.10 -7.90
C PRO A 12 7.36 1.04 -9.38
N PRO A 13 8.59 1.44 -9.74
CA PRO A 13 9.11 1.22 -11.09
C PRO A 13 9.12 -0.28 -11.42
N LYS A 14 8.99 -0.62 -12.70
CA LYS A 14 8.90 -2.03 -13.14
C LYS A 14 10.06 -2.90 -12.66
N ASP A 15 11.26 -2.36 -12.64
CA ASP A 15 12.45 -3.09 -12.22
C ASP A 15 12.53 -3.30 -10.71
N LEU A 16 11.68 -2.62 -9.93
CA LEU A 16 11.68 -2.71 -8.47
C LEU A 16 10.43 -3.40 -7.91
N VAL A 17 9.44 -3.70 -8.74
CA VAL A 17 8.15 -4.25 -8.28
C VAL A 17 8.34 -5.47 -7.39
N GLU A 18 9.16 -6.43 -7.79
CA GLU A 18 9.36 -7.67 -7.03
C GLU A 18 9.94 -7.43 -5.64
N ARG A 19 10.69 -6.34 -5.46
CA ARG A 19 11.27 -6.00 -4.16
C ARG A 19 10.33 -5.20 -3.28
N VAL A 20 9.40 -4.45 -3.89
CA VAL A 20 8.47 -3.56 -3.18
C VAL A 20 7.17 -4.27 -2.81
N GLU A 21 6.68 -5.14 -3.69
CA GLU A 21 5.38 -5.79 -3.50
C GLU A 21 5.27 -6.56 -2.18
N CYS A 22 4.07 -6.61 -1.64
CA CYS A 22 3.79 -7.35 -0.42
C CYS A 22 2.35 -7.87 -0.45
N ARG A 23 2.04 -8.80 0.47
CA ARG A 23 0.68 -9.28 0.63
C ARG A 23 -0.19 -8.21 1.30
N PRO A 24 -1.53 -8.27 1.11
CA PRO A 24 -2.44 -7.32 1.76
C PRO A 24 -2.31 -7.32 3.28
N TYR A 25 -2.59 -6.16 3.88
CA TYR A 25 -2.46 -5.94 5.32
C TYR A 25 -3.20 -6.97 6.18
N ASP A 26 -4.38 -7.38 5.73
CA ASP A 26 -5.30 -8.19 6.53
C ASP A 26 -5.07 -9.71 6.43
N VAL A 27 -4.12 -10.15 5.61
CA VAL A 27 -3.88 -11.60 5.42
C VAL A 27 -2.70 -12.14 6.22
N LEU A 28 -2.00 -11.30 6.97
CA LEU A 28 -0.84 -11.74 7.74
C LEU A 28 -0.68 -10.90 9.01
N SER A 29 0.04 -11.49 9.98
CA SER A 29 0.37 -10.81 11.24
C SER A 29 1.63 -9.96 11.08
N SER A 30 1.90 -9.12 12.09
CA SER A 30 3.13 -8.33 12.15
C SER A 30 4.37 -9.21 12.14
N GLU A 31 4.33 -10.35 12.82
CA GLU A 31 5.46 -11.27 12.87
C GLU A 31 5.75 -11.90 11.50
N GLU A 32 4.69 -12.30 10.79
CA GLU A 32 4.84 -12.82 9.43
C GLU A 32 5.40 -11.75 8.49
N ALA A 33 4.94 -10.51 8.63
CA ALA A 33 5.45 -9.40 7.83
C ALA A 33 6.94 -9.16 8.12
N ARG A 34 7.34 -9.24 9.38
CA ARG A 34 8.75 -9.09 9.78
C ARG A 34 9.63 -10.14 9.12
N ILE A 35 9.18 -11.39 9.13
CA ILE A 35 9.90 -12.50 8.52
C ILE A 35 9.99 -12.32 7.00
N GLU A 36 8.88 -11.99 6.34
CA GLU A 36 8.86 -11.82 4.89
C GLU A 36 9.68 -10.63 4.42
N ALA A 37 9.65 -9.52 5.15
CA ALA A 37 10.46 -8.36 4.80
C ALA A 37 11.96 -8.66 4.95
N GLY A 38 12.32 -9.41 6.00
CA GLY A 38 13.72 -9.78 6.26
C GLY A 38 14.64 -8.56 6.19
N ASP A 39 15.68 -8.65 5.37
CA ASP A 39 16.64 -7.56 5.17
C ASP A 39 16.26 -6.63 4.00
N ASN A 40 15.10 -6.83 3.40
CA ASN A 40 14.68 -6.02 2.27
C ASN A 40 14.07 -4.70 2.73
N GLU A 41 14.87 -3.65 2.72
CA GLU A 41 14.41 -2.30 3.12
C GLU A 41 13.39 -1.70 2.16
N MET A 42 13.26 -2.23 0.94
CA MET A 42 12.32 -1.76 -0.06
C MET A 42 10.95 -2.41 0.05
N SER A 43 10.78 -3.39 0.94
CA SER A 43 9.49 -4.04 1.14
C SER A 43 8.44 -3.04 1.60
N LEU A 44 7.29 -3.01 0.93
CA LEU A 44 6.19 -2.13 1.30
C LEU A 44 5.63 -2.42 2.69
N TYR A 45 5.97 -3.57 3.29
CA TYR A 45 5.61 -3.86 4.67
C TYR A 45 6.10 -2.78 5.64
N HIS A 46 7.23 -2.13 5.35
CA HIS A 46 7.73 -1.04 6.19
C HIS A 46 6.80 0.16 6.22
N VAL A 47 5.93 0.30 5.22
CA VAL A 47 4.94 1.36 5.14
C VAL A 47 3.60 0.93 5.76
N ILE A 48 3.11 -0.26 5.38
CA ILE A 48 1.79 -0.73 5.82
C ILE A 48 1.81 -1.45 7.17
N ARG A 49 2.98 -1.95 7.58
CA ARG A 49 3.21 -2.61 8.87
C ARG A 49 4.46 -2.02 9.54
N PRO A 50 4.50 -0.70 9.81
CA PRO A 50 5.72 -0.05 10.29
C PRO A 50 6.19 -0.55 11.66
N GLU A 51 5.34 -1.26 12.42
CA GLU A 51 5.74 -1.88 13.67
C GLU A 51 6.87 -2.90 13.52
N ILE A 52 7.10 -3.40 12.31
CA ILE A 52 8.21 -4.33 12.07
C ILE A 52 9.60 -3.66 12.21
N ASP A 53 9.64 -2.33 12.18
CA ASP A 53 10.88 -1.56 12.37
C ASP A 53 11.18 -1.33 13.85
N PHE A 54 10.32 -1.81 14.75
CA PHE A 54 10.48 -1.70 16.19
C PHE A 54 10.68 -3.10 16.80
N PRO A 55 11.13 -3.17 18.07
CA PRO A 55 11.28 -4.46 18.74
C PRO A 55 9.96 -5.24 18.77
N GLU A 56 10.09 -6.56 18.73
CA GLU A 56 8.94 -7.46 18.86
C GLU A 56 8.17 -7.15 20.15
N GLY A 57 6.85 -7.18 20.05
CA GLY A 57 5.98 -6.83 21.17
C GLY A 57 5.62 -5.35 21.26
N THR A 58 6.10 -4.51 20.35
CA THR A 58 5.71 -3.11 20.29
C THR A 58 4.23 -3.01 19.89
N ASP A 59 3.48 -2.15 20.59
CA ASP A 59 2.08 -1.89 20.29
C ASP A 59 1.94 -1.30 18.89
N GLU A 60 1.26 -2.02 17.98
CA GLU A 60 1.07 -1.58 16.60
C GLU A 60 0.24 -0.29 16.47
N TYR A 61 -0.47 0.09 17.52
CA TYR A 61 -1.27 1.32 17.54
C TYR A 61 -0.56 2.48 18.26
N ALA A 62 0.70 2.30 18.66
CA ALA A 62 1.45 3.38 19.28
C ALA A 62 1.72 4.51 18.27
N SER A 63 1.72 5.76 18.74
CA SER A 63 1.94 6.92 17.87
C SER A 63 3.27 6.86 17.13
N CYS A 64 4.31 6.31 17.75
CA CYS A 64 5.62 6.15 17.10
C CYS A 64 5.57 5.23 15.87
N VAL A 65 4.68 4.25 15.87
CA VAL A 65 4.49 3.34 14.74
C VAL A 65 3.88 4.09 13.56
N TYR A 66 2.86 4.89 13.79
CA TYR A 66 2.24 5.70 12.73
C TYR A 66 3.21 6.74 12.18
N GLU A 67 4.00 7.36 13.04
CA GLU A 67 5.04 8.31 12.63
C GLU A 67 6.08 7.61 11.75
N LYS A 68 6.47 6.40 12.11
CA LYS A 68 7.43 5.61 11.33
C LYS A 68 6.86 5.24 9.97
N GLY A 69 5.58 4.90 9.91
CA GLY A 69 4.90 4.64 8.64
C GLY A 69 4.95 5.83 7.70
N ALA A 70 4.64 7.01 8.21
CA ALA A 70 4.70 8.24 7.43
C ALA A 70 6.13 8.56 6.97
N GLU A 71 7.11 8.37 7.86
CA GLU A 71 8.52 8.56 7.54
C GLU A 71 8.98 7.59 6.44
N ASN A 72 8.62 6.32 6.57
CA ASN A 72 8.96 5.29 5.58
C ASN A 72 8.30 5.59 4.23
N PHE A 73 7.05 6.03 4.22
CA PHE A 73 6.36 6.38 2.99
C PHE A 73 7.06 7.54 2.27
N ALA A 74 7.48 8.56 3.01
CA ALA A 74 8.25 9.67 2.45
C ALA A 74 9.60 9.20 1.92
N LYS A 75 10.27 8.30 2.64
CA LYS A 75 11.55 7.71 2.23
C LYS A 75 11.42 6.94 0.92
N PHE A 76 10.35 6.14 0.77
CA PHE A 76 10.11 5.38 -0.45
C PHE A 76 9.97 6.30 -1.66
N GLN A 77 9.31 7.43 -1.48
CA GLN A 77 9.15 8.42 -2.55
C GLN A 77 10.48 9.11 -2.87
N ARG A 78 11.25 9.51 -1.87
CA ARG A 78 12.56 10.14 -2.08
C ARG A 78 13.52 9.23 -2.81
N ASN A 79 13.47 7.94 -2.52
CA ASN A 79 14.38 6.96 -3.10
C ASN A 79 13.92 6.43 -4.46
N GLY A 80 12.76 6.87 -4.94
CA GLY A 80 12.21 6.40 -6.21
C GLY A 80 11.68 4.98 -6.18
N TRP A 81 11.39 4.44 -4.99
CA TRP A 81 10.79 3.10 -4.85
C TRP A 81 9.29 3.13 -5.08
N LEU A 82 8.67 4.28 -4.85
CA LEU A 82 7.31 4.60 -5.24
C LEU A 82 7.33 5.91 -6.00
N VAL A 83 6.75 5.91 -7.20
CA VAL A 83 6.74 7.07 -8.09
C VAL A 83 5.30 7.44 -8.40
N GLU A 84 4.99 8.73 -8.25
CA GLU A 84 3.67 9.24 -8.59
C GLU A 84 3.48 9.28 -10.10
N ASP A 85 2.35 8.79 -10.58
CA ASP A 85 2.02 8.87 -12.00
C ASP A 85 1.87 10.33 -12.43
N ALA A 86 2.30 10.64 -13.67
CA ALA A 86 2.34 12.01 -14.18
C ALA A 86 0.94 12.61 -14.38
N LYS A 87 -0.07 11.76 -14.59
CA LYS A 87 -1.45 12.18 -14.87
C LYS A 87 -2.42 11.46 -13.95
N PRO A 88 -3.54 12.11 -13.59
CA PRO A 88 -4.63 11.38 -12.94
C PRO A 88 -5.14 10.27 -13.86
N MET A 89 -5.33 9.08 -13.32
CA MET A 89 -5.75 7.90 -14.07
C MET A 89 -6.73 7.08 -13.26
N TYR A 90 -7.51 6.24 -13.97
CA TYR A 90 -8.19 5.11 -13.37
C TYR A 90 -7.25 3.90 -13.51
N TYR A 91 -7.29 3.01 -12.54
CA TYR A 91 -6.41 1.84 -12.55
C TYR A 91 -7.24 0.57 -12.66
N ILE A 92 -6.72 -0.38 -13.43
CA ILE A 92 -7.35 -1.69 -13.54
C ILE A 92 -6.63 -2.61 -12.56
N TYR A 93 -7.39 -3.19 -11.64
CA TYR A 93 -6.90 -4.20 -10.71
C TYR A 93 -7.26 -5.58 -11.24
N ALA A 94 -6.27 -6.43 -11.45
CA ALA A 94 -6.50 -7.80 -11.91
C ALA A 94 -5.96 -8.77 -10.86
N GLN A 95 -6.80 -9.72 -10.47
CA GLN A 95 -6.42 -10.74 -9.49
C GLN A 95 -6.76 -12.13 -10.05
N THR A 96 -5.76 -13.00 -10.09
CA THR A 96 -5.91 -14.36 -10.56
C THR A 96 -5.78 -15.34 -9.41
N MET A 97 -6.79 -16.19 -9.25
CA MET A 97 -6.80 -17.25 -8.25
C MET A 97 -7.42 -18.50 -8.85
N ASN A 98 -6.76 -19.65 -8.71
CA ASN A 98 -7.25 -20.94 -9.22
C ASN A 98 -7.55 -20.89 -10.73
N GLY A 99 -6.72 -20.20 -11.50
CA GLY A 99 -6.88 -20.06 -12.94
C GLY A 99 -7.95 -19.10 -13.40
N ARG A 100 -8.64 -18.43 -12.46
CA ARG A 100 -9.68 -17.45 -12.77
C ARG A 100 -9.20 -16.05 -12.46
N THR A 101 -9.35 -15.14 -13.43
CA THR A 101 -8.96 -13.74 -13.29
C THR A 101 -10.19 -12.86 -13.12
N GLN A 102 -10.18 -12.03 -12.08
CA GLN A 102 -11.19 -11.01 -11.85
C GLN A 102 -10.56 -9.64 -12.05
N HIS A 103 -11.34 -8.72 -12.62
CA HIS A 103 -10.88 -7.34 -12.85
C HIS A 103 -11.75 -6.36 -12.06
N GLY A 104 -11.12 -5.31 -11.56
CA GLY A 104 -11.79 -4.21 -10.89
C GLY A 104 -11.20 -2.89 -11.32
N ILE A 105 -11.89 -1.80 -11.02
CA ILE A 105 -11.41 -0.45 -11.30
C ILE A 105 -11.13 0.25 -9.99
N VAL A 106 -9.93 0.83 -9.86
CA VAL A 106 -9.54 1.65 -8.71
C VAL A 106 -9.70 3.11 -9.10
N LEU A 107 -10.44 3.87 -8.28
CA LEU A 107 -10.76 5.26 -8.57
C LEU A 107 -11.01 6.02 -7.27
N GLY A 108 -11.07 7.33 -7.35
CA GLY A 108 -11.53 8.16 -6.25
C GLY A 108 -13.05 8.27 -6.26
N ALA A 109 -13.67 8.21 -5.09
CA ALA A 109 -15.10 8.39 -4.94
C ALA A 109 -15.39 9.48 -3.90
N SER A 110 -16.48 10.21 -4.09
CA SER A 110 -16.88 11.24 -3.13
C SER A 110 -17.34 10.59 -1.82
N VAL A 111 -16.65 10.91 -0.74
CA VAL A 111 -17.04 10.45 0.61
C VAL A 111 -18.42 10.96 0.97
N LYS A 112 -18.71 12.21 0.62
CA LYS A 112 -20.03 12.81 0.90
C LYS A 112 -21.13 12.01 0.23
N ASP A 113 -20.97 11.69 -1.06
CA ASP A 113 -21.97 10.92 -1.81
C ASP A 113 -22.16 9.54 -1.19
N TYR A 114 -21.06 8.88 -0.79
CA TYR A 114 -21.13 7.59 -0.12
C TYR A 114 -21.91 7.67 1.19
N MET A 115 -21.64 8.70 2.00
CA MET A 115 -22.34 8.89 3.27
C MET A 115 -23.81 9.24 3.08
N ASP A 116 -24.19 9.85 1.94
CA ASP A 116 -25.57 10.18 1.62
C ASP A 116 -26.38 8.97 1.12
N GLY A 117 -25.78 7.78 1.06
CA GLY A 117 -26.49 6.53 0.81
C GLY A 117 -26.71 6.19 -0.66
N ILE A 118 -25.78 6.53 -1.50
CA ILE A 118 -25.87 6.16 -2.92
C ILE A 118 -25.37 4.76 -3.17
#